data_2e40a6af5224c7bda18dcb81956319b8
#
_entry.id   2e40a6af5224c7bda18dcb81956319b8
#
_cell.length_a   1.000
_cell.length_b   1.000
_cell.length_c   1.000
_cell.angle_alpha   90.00
_cell.angle_beta   90.00
_cell.angle_gamma   90.00
#
_symmetry.space_group_name_H-M   'P 1'
#
loop_
_entity.id
_entity.type
_entity.pdbx_description
1 polymer ?
#
loop_
_entity_poly.entity_id
_entity_poly.type
_entity_poly.pdbx_seq_one_letter_code
_entity_poly.pdbx_strand_id
1 'polypeptide(L)'
;MRIDSGDPATGAETAIEWWKSRGEDPLEKLVIFSDGLDVDKIEALHTQFQGRVRASFGWGTLLTNDFRGLTDGDTLAPFSLVCKAVAANGKATVKLSDNPEKAMGPGAEIERYKRVFGVGEQERVE
;
A
#
# COMPACT_ATOMS: atom_id res chain seq x y z
N MET A 1 -3.81 -7.45 -9.42
CA MET A 1 -2.85 -6.48 -8.82
C MET A 1 -3.37 -6.03 -7.47
N ARG A 2 -2.49 -5.80 -6.48
CA ARG A 2 -2.87 -5.23 -5.17
C ARG A 2 -2.18 -3.88 -4.99
N ILE A 3 -2.94 -2.87 -4.60
CA ILE A 3 -2.46 -1.52 -4.29
C ILE A 3 -2.52 -1.36 -2.77
N ASP A 4 -1.36 -1.24 -2.13
CA ASP A 4 -1.20 -1.18 -0.67
C ASP A 4 -0.28 -0.03 -0.21
N SER A 5 -0.02 0.93 -1.09
CA SER A 5 0.71 2.16 -0.81
C SER A 5 0.45 3.22 -1.89
N GLY A 6 0.74 4.47 -1.59
CA GLY A 6 0.53 5.60 -2.49
C GLY A 6 -0.95 5.96 -2.70
N ASP A 7 -1.21 6.79 -3.70
CA ASP A 7 -2.58 7.13 -4.07
C ASP A 7 -3.26 5.97 -4.81
N PRO A 8 -4.36 5.40 -4.26
CA PRO A 8 -4.99 4.22 -4.84
C PRO A 8 -5.59 4.46 -6.23
N ALA A 9 -6.11 5.66 -6.47
CA ALA A 9 -6.70 5.99 -7.77
C ALA A 9 -5.62 6.07 -8.85
N THR A 10 -4.53 6.78 -8.59
CA THR A 10 -3.38 6.88 -9.50
C THR A 10 -2.78 5.50 -9.79
N GLY A 11 -2.63 4.65 -8.77
CA GLY A 11 -2.12 3.29 -8.95
C GLY A 11 -3.01 2.44 -9.86
N ALA A 12 -4.33 2.55 -9.71
CA ALA A 12 -5.27 1.83 -10.57
C ALA A 12 -5.29 2.36 -12.00
N GLU A 13 -5.25 3.68 -12.20
CA GLU A 13 -5.16 4.28 -13.54
C GLU A 13 -3.90 3.81 -14.27
N THR A 14 -2.75 3.86 -13.61
CA THR A 14 -1.47 3.38 -14.17
C THR A 14 -1.57 1.91 -14.59
N ALA A 15 -2.20 1.07 -13.77
CA ALA A 15 -2.39 -0.35 -14.11
C ALA A 15 -3.31 -0.54 -15.32
N ILE A 16 -4.42 0.21 -15.37
CA ILE A 16 -5.37 0.15 -16.49
C ILE A 16 -4.70 0.57 -17.80
N GLU A 17 -3.95 1.66 -17.79
CA GLU A 17 -3.20 2.13 -18.95
C GLU A 17 -2.13 1.12 -19.40
N TRP A 18 -1.43 0.52 -18.44
CA TRP A 18 -0.44 -0.50 -18.72
C TRP A 18 -1.06 -1.74 -19.38
N TRP A 19 -2.20 -2.25 -18.90
CA TRP A 19 -2.91 -3.36 -19.52
C TRP A 19 -3.36 -3.02 -20.95
N LYS A 20 -3.97 -1.84 -21.12
CA LYS A 20 -4.41 -1.36 -22.46
C LYS A 20 -3.23 -1.27 -23.45
N SER A 21 -2.08 -0.77 -23.01
CA SER A 21 -0.89 -0.67 -23.85
C SER A 21 -0.36 -2.02 -24.34
N ARG A 22 -0.76 -3.11 -23.68
CA ARG A 22 -0.41 -4.49 -24.04
C ARG A 22 -1.53 -5.23 -24.78
N GLY A 23 -2.61 -4.55 -25.12
CA GLY A 23 -3.77 -5.16 -25.77
C GLY A 23 -4.63 -6.02 -24.85
N GLU A 24 -4.47 -5.85 -23.53
CA GLU A 24 -5.23 -6.59 -22.52
C GLU A 24 -6.50 -5.82 -22.14
N ASP A 25 -7.61 -6.55 -21.89
CA ASP A 25 -8.84 -5.92 -21.41
C ASP A 25 -8.79 -5.72 -19.89
N PRO A 26 -8.82 -4.47 -19.40
CA PRO A 26 -8.87 -4.20 -17.97
C PRO A 26 -10.08 -4.80 -17.26
N LEU A 27 -11.22 -5.00 -17.94
CA LEU A 27 -12.41 -5.60 -17.36
C LEU A 27 -12.21 -7.06 -16.95
N GLU A 28 -11.22 -7.74 -17.53
CA GLU A 28 -10.82 -9.09 -17.13
C GLU A 28 -9.82 -9.10 -15.97
N LYS A 29 -9.33 -7.94 -15.57
CA LYS A 29 -8.31 -7.80 -14.53
C LYS A 29 -8.92 -7.44 -13.18
N LEU A 30 -8.25 -7.89 -12.10
CA LEU A 30 -8.65 -7.60 -10.74
C LEU A 30 -7.65 -6.62 -10.11
N VAL A 31 -8.17 -5.50 -9.60
CA VAL A 31 -7.45 -4.59 -8.70
C VAL A 31 -8.00 -4.77 -7.29
N ILE A 32 -7.11 -4.97 -6.34
CA ILE A 32 -7.42 -5.04 -4.91
C ILE A 32 -6.85 -3.78 -4.26
N PHE A 33 -7.72 -2.88 -3.83
CA PHE A 33 -7.35 -1.73 -3.01
C PHE A 33 -7.22 -2.17 -1.56
N SER A 34 -6.10 -1.89 -0.89
CA SER A 34 -5.85 -2.45 0.45
C SER A 34 -4.98 -1.57 1.37
N ASP A 35 -5.05 -0.25 1.22
CA ASP A 35 -4.36 0.67 2.12
C ASP A 35 -5.28 1.73 2.68
N GLY A 36 -5.35 1.81 4.01
CA GLY A 36 -6.04 2.86 4.74
C GLY A 36 -7.51 3.08 4.36
N LEU A 37 -8.23 2.00 4.01
CA LEU A 37 -9.62 2.09 3.57
C LEU A 37 -10.57 2.32 4.74
N ASP A 38 -11.55 3.18 4.50
CA ASP A 38 -12.79 3.35 5.24
C ASP A 38 -13.97 3.26 4.26
N VAL A 39 -15.21 3.41 4.76
CA VAL A 39 -16.42 3.29 3.93
C VAL A 39 -16.42 4.32 2.80
N ASP A 40 -16.10 5.56 3.11
CA ASP A 40 -16.16 6.67 2.14
C ASP A 40 -15.16 6.46 1.00
N LYS A 41 -13.94 6.01 1.32
CA LYS A 41 -12.93 5.68 0.31
C LYS A 41 -13.32 4.48 -0.54
N ILE A 42 -13.92 3.44 0.07
CA ILE A 42 -14.40 2.27 -0.66
C ILE A 42 -15.48 2.69 -1.65
N GLU A 43 -16.45 3.49 -1.23
CA GLU A 43 -17.53 3.99 -2.07
C GLU A 43 -17.00 4.86 -3.22
N ALA A 44 -16.09 5.77 -2.93
CA ALA A 44 -15.46 6.63 -3.93
C ALA A 44 -14.69 5.82 -4.98
N LEU A 45 -13.83 4.89 -4.55
CA LEU A 45 -13.07 4.03 -5.46
C LEU A 45 -13.98 3.09 -6.26
N HIS A 46 -15.03 2.54 -5.63
CA HIS A 46 -15.99 1.71 -6.35
C HIS A 46 -16.68 2.52 -7.46
N THR A 47 -17.16 3.71 -7.14
CA THR A 47 -17.82 4.59 -8.11
C THR A 47 -16.90 4.97 -9.26
N GLN A 48 -15.62 5.29 -8.97
CA GLN A 48 -14.65 5.69 -9.97
C GLN A 48 -14.28 4.56 -10.93
N PHE A 49 -14.16 3.32 -10.43
CA PHE A 49 -13.60 2.21 -11.19
C PHE A 49 -14.62 1.16 -11.64
N GLN A 50 -15.89 1.26 -11.24
CA GLN A 50 -16.94 0.36 -11.75
C GLN A 50 -17.05 0.44 -13.28
N GLY A 51 -17.14 -0.72 -13.93
CA GLY A 51 -17.19 -0.82 -15.39
C GLY A 51 -15.86 -0.51 -16.11
N ARG A 52 -14.77 -0.29 -15.37
CA ARG A 52 -13.44 -0.01 -15.93
C ARG A 52 -12.43 -1.12 -15.59
N VAL A 53 -12.58 -1.74 -14.44
CA VAL A 53 -11.78 -2.86 -13.95
C VAL A 53 -12.59 -3.63 -12.92
N ARG A 54 -12.24 -4.88 -12.65
CA ARG A 54 -12.83 -5.60 -11.52
C ARG A 54 -12.17 -5.12 -10.24
N ALA A 55 -12.93 -4.49 -9.36
CA ALA A 55 -12.44 -3.97 -8.08
C ALA A 55 -12.78 -4.90 -6.91
N SER A 56 -11.86 -5.01 -5.96
CA SER A 56 -12.06 -5.63 -4.65
C SER A 56 -11.36 -4.77 -3.58
N PHE A 57 -11.77 -4.91 -2.33
CA PHE A 57 -11.31 -4.05 -1.25
C PHE A 57 -10.83 -4.88 -0.07
N GLY A 58 -9.57 -4.66 0.35
CA GLY A 58 -9.00 -5.20 1.57
C GLY A 58 -9.18 -4.19 2.71
N TRP A 59 -10.27 -4.29 3.42
CA TRP A 59 -10.58 -3.40 4.54
C TRP A 59 -10.04 -4.01 5.83
N GLY A 60 -9.02 -3.39 6.41
CA GLY A 60 -8.27 -3.90 7.56
C GLY A 60 -8.60 -3.17 8.86
N THR A 61 -7.66 -2.39 9.37
CA THR A 61 -7.71 -1.75 10.69
C THR A 61 -9.02 -1.04 11.00
N LEU A 62 -9.54 -0.27 10.06
CA LEU A 62 -10.75 0.53 10.26
C LEU A 62 -12.06 -0.27 10.15
N LEU A 63 -12.04 -1.54 9.75
CA LEU A 63 -13.25 -2.36 9.69
C LEU A 63 -13.86 -2.62 11.08
N THR A 64 -13.00 -2.89 12.06
CA THR A 64 -13.43 -3.28 13.41
C THR A 64 -12.87 -2.37 14.51
N ASN A 65 -12.13 -1.35 14.15
CA ASN A 65 -11.38 -0.50 15.09
C ASN A 65 -11.47 0.99 14.70
N ASP A 66 -12.61 1.40 14.14
CA ASP A 66 -12.90 2.79 13.82
C ASP A 66 -13.94 3.35 14.78
N PHE A 67 -13.47 3.98 15.83
CA PHE A 67 -14.29 4.64 16.84
C PHE A 67 -14.10 6.16 16.83
N ARG A 68 -13.58 6.71 15.72
CA ARG A 68 -13.35 8.15 15.55
C ARG A 68 -14.67 8.93 15.74
N GLY A 69 -14.61 9.97 16.53
CA GLY A 69 -15.76 10.83 16.81
C GLY A 69 -16.82 10.25 17.77
N LEU A 70 -16.62 9.05 18.33
CA LEU A 70 -17.55 8.45 19.29
C LEU A 70 -17.23 8.81 20.76
N THR A 71 -16.05 9.38 21.03
CA THR A 71 -15.64 9.80 22.37
C THR A 71 -15.05 11.21 22.34
N ASP A 72 -15.26 11.96 23.41
CA ASP A 72 -14.62 13.25 23.58
C ASP A 72 -13.09 13.10 23.64
N GLY A 73 -12.38 13.93 22.87
CA GLY A 73 -10.91 13.92 22.84
C GLY A 73 -10.28 12.78 22.05
N ASP A 74 -11.06 12.06 21.23
CA ASP A 74 -10.57 10.99 20.33
C ASP A 74 -9.75 9.90 21.05
N THR A 75 -10.18 9.54 22.26
CA THR A 75 -9.46 8.60 23.14
C THR A 75 -9.45 7.16 22.61
N LEU A 76 -10.30 6.83 21.63
CA LEU A 76 -10.38 5.52 20.97
C LEU A 76 -9.86 5.59 19.54
N ALA A 77 -8.68 6.18 19.34
CA ALA A 77 -8.03 6.22 18.04
C ALA A 77 -7.74 4.80 17.52
N PRO A 78 -7.96 4.53 16.23
CA PRO A 78 -7.61 3.26 15.63
C PRO A 78 -6.13 2.92 15.84
N PHE A 79 -5.83 1.67 16.17
CA PHE A 79 -4.44 1.21 16.24
C PHE A 79 -4.19 0.07 15.27
N SER A 80 -2.96 -0.03 14.79
CA SER A 80 -2.53 -1.11 13.91
C SER A 80 -1.39 -1.88 14.56
N LEU A 81 -1.49 -3.21 14.54
CA LEU A 81 -0.44 -4.11 15.02
C LEU A 81 0.20 -4.81 13.81
N VAL A 82 1.52 -4.68 13.71
CA VAL A 82 2.29 -5.32 12.65
C VAL A 82 3.41 -6.16 13.25
N CYS A 83 3.50 -7.42 12.85
CA CYS A 83 4.61 -8.31 13.19
C CYS A 83 5.54 -8.44 11.99
N LYS A 84 6.84 -8.25 12.22
CA LYS A 84 7.88 -8.39 11.19
C LYS A 84 9.05 -9.18 11.72
N ALA A 85 9.62 -10.06 10.88
CA ALA A 85 10.85 -10.76 11.23
C ALA A 85 12.00 -9.75 11.36
N VAL A 86 12.74 -9.81 12.45
CA VAL A 86 13.93 -8.98 12.69
C VAL A 86 15.24 -9.76 12.48
N ALA A 87 15.17 -11.08 12.50
CA ALA A 87 16.29 -11.96 12.21
C ALA A 87 15.82 -13.31 11.67
N ALA A 88 16.63 -13.94 10.83
CA ALA A 88 16.44 -15.30 10.35
C ALA A 88 17.79 -16.01 10.33
N ASN A 89 17.86 -17.22 10.90
CA ASN A 89 19.10 -18.02 11.01
C ASN A 89 20.30 -17.21 11.58
N GLY A 90 20.06 -16.42 12.62
CA GLY A 90 21.07 -15.60 13.25
C GLY A 90 21.55 -14.37 12.45
N LYS A 91 20.94 -14.10 11.30
CA LYS A 91 21.24 -12.91 10.48
C LYS A 91 20.09 -11.91 10.56
N ALA A 92 20.42 -10.63 10.62
CA ALA A 92 19.41 -9.56 10.59
C ALA A 92 18.66 -9.58 9.27
N THR A 93 17.34 -9.34 9.35
CA THR A 93 16.50 -9.12 8.17
C THR A 93 16.32 -7.64 7.92
N VAL A 94 16.05 -7.28 6.67
CA VAL A 94 15.78 -5.91 6.24
C VAL A 94 14.43 -5.87 5.52
N LYS A 95 13.59 -4.90 5.86
CA LYS A 95 12.47 -4.47 5.04
C LYS A 95 12.80 -3.10 4.47
N LEU A 96 12.81 -2.99 3.14
CA LEU A 96 12.79 -1.71 2.46
C LEU A 96 11.33 -1.24 2.28
N SER A 97 11.13 0.06 2.18
CA SER A 97 9.82 0.68 1.95
C SER A 97 10.04 2.02 1.24
N ASP A 98 9.08 2.43 0.44
CA ASP A 98 8.92 3.77 -0.11
C ASP A 98 8.77 4.82 0.99
N ASN A 99 8.15 4.44 2.11
CA ASN A 99 8.12 5.27 3.32
C ASN A 99 9.30 4.89 4.23
N PRO A 100 10.27 5.82 4.47
CA PRO A 100 11.43 5.58 5.33
C PRO A 100 11.09 5.14 6.75
N GLU A 101 9.97 5.60 7.30
CA GLU A 101 9.50 5.24 8.64
C GLU A 101 9.04 3.77 8.72
N LYS A 102 8.67 3.19 7.59
CA LYS A 102 8.29 1.77 7.48
C LYS A 102 9.48 0.85 7.22
N ALA A 103 10.68 1.39 6.93
CA ALA A 103 11.89 0.60 6.77
C ALA A 103 12.29 -0.01 8.11
N MET A 104 12.80 -1.24 8.09
CA MET A 104 13.22 -1.96 9.30
C MET A 104 14.51 -2.73 9.07
N GLY A 105 15.31 -2.80 10.13
CA GLY A 105 16.58 -3.51 10.17
C GLY A 105 17.70 -2.61 10.68
N PRO A 106 18.92 -3.14 10.86
CA PRO A 106 20.10 -2.33 11.19
C PRO A 106 20.37 -1.32 10.08
N GLY A 107 20.65 -0.05 10.42
CA GLY A 107 20.83 1.04 9.45
C GLY A 107 21.87 0.71 8.38
N ALA A 108 23.02 0.13 8.77
CA ALA A 108 24.07 -0.27 7.83
C ALA A 108 23.56 -1.32 6.80
N GLU A 109 22.71 -2.26 7.23
CA GLU A 109 22.14 -3.27 6.35
C GLU A 109 21.07 -2.65 5.43
N ILE A 110 20.23 -1.73 5.93
CA ILE A 110 19.28 -0.98 5.11
C ILE A 110 20.01 -0.27 3.97
N GLU A 111 21.06 0.47 4.29
CA GLU A 111 21.85 1.19 3.27
C GLU A 111 22.55 0.24 2.31
N ARG A 112 23.06 -0.89 2.80
CA ARG A 112 23.63 -1.93 1.94
C ARG A 112 22.60 -2.48 0.94
N TYR A 113 21.39 -2.79 1.40
CA TYR A 113 20.33 -3.32 0.54
C TYR A 113 19.81 -2.27 -0.45
N LYS A 114 19.70 -1.00 -0.04
CA LYS A 114 19.36 0.09 -0.98
C LYS A 114 20.35 0.13 -2.14
N ARG A 115 21.66 0.09 -1.87
CA ARG A 115 22.69 0.06 -2.92
C ARG A 115 22.59 -1.18 -3.81
N VAL A 116 22.40 -2.36 -3.22
CA VAL A 116 22.32 -3.63 -3.97
C VAL A 116 21.13 -3.67 -4.91
N PHE A 117 19.98 -3.11 -4.49
CA PHE A 117 18.74 -3.15 -5.26
C PHE A 117 18.45 -1.84 -6.01
N GLY A 118 19.35 -0.85 -5.98
CA GLY A 118 19.17 0.44 -6.69
C GLY A 118 17.98 1.25 -6.17
N VAL A 119 17.62 1.10 -4.88
CA VAL A 119 16.51 1.84 -4.29
C VAL A 119 16.97 3.22 -3.86
N GLY A 120 16.34 4.27 -4.37
CA GLY A 120 16.67 5.66 -4.05
C GLY A 120 17.55 6.37 -5.09
N GLU A 121 17.96 5.71 -6.16
CA GLU A 121 18.70 6.36 -7.27
C GLU A 121 17.79 6.94 -8.36
N GLN A 122 16.49 6.70 -8.31
CA GLN A 122 15.54 7.13 -9.35
C GLN A 122 15.03 8.58 -9.21
N GLU A 123 15.44 9.32 -8.18
CA GLU A 123 15.03 10.74 -8.01
C GLU A 123 16.03 11.76 -8.60
N ARG A 124 16.98 11.34 -9.44
CA ARG A 124 17.89 12.26 -10.14
C ARG A 124 17.84 12.04 -11.65
N VAL A 125 16.69 12.34 -12.25
CA VAL A 125 16.65 12.70 -13.66
C VAL A 125 16.04 14.08 -13.72
N GLU A 126 16.91 15.06 -14.00
CA GLU A 126 16.59 16.44 -14.30
C GLU A 126 15.68 16.53 -15.53
#